data_809aaa9b103deced7e3119b367758077
#
_entry.id   809aaa9b103deced7e3119b367758077
#
_cell.length_a   1.000
_cell.length_b   1.000
_cell.length_c   1.000
_cell.angle_alpha   90.00
_cell.angle_beta   90.00
_cell.angle_gamma   90.00
#
_symmetry.space_group_name_H-M   'P 1'
#
loop_
_entity.id
_entity.type
_entity.pdbx_description
1 polymer ?
#
loop_
_entity_poly.entity_id
_entity_poly.type
_entity_poly.pdbx_seq_one_letter_code
_entity_poly.pdbx_strand_id
1 'polypeptide(L)'
;SVAQHLLHRFKPRRFESSQQSDMIPIRHMKINFKAETLNPRFYLNSELASAYFSSLSIFLTYGEELVIDTARYHRKFLQDARLKQRVTALIGQEALHSKVHEELNEALKEADFPVQLFRSMAEFVFNYGFNRLPQPMKLSLMAAIEHFTAVLAEYMMQHEEIFFHSCDDQQRAIWMWHMLEESEHKDIAYDVFQDLSNHYGLRIAGFFPAFITILVLIMAAACFVPLYRRPKNLISFNYWRSVPEGWQLLFGLKKGVYGSSWKHIFAYLHPRFHPNDFDTTAHLEYYKTRLLDPKNGILAPYFVKEFTPALTQVAS
;
A
#
# COMPACT_ATOMS: atom_id res chain seq x y z
N SER A 1 35.03 -22.89 7.09
CA SER A 1 34.21 -24.09 7.28
C SER A 1 32.82 -23.88 6.67
N VAL A 2 32.15 -24.97 6.27
CA VAL A 2 30.79 -24.94 5.71
C VAL A 2 29.80 -24.20 6.66
N ALA A 3 29.98 -24.37 7.97
CA ALA A 3 29.17 -23.70 8.98
C ALA A 3 29.36 -22.16 8.95
N GLN A 4 30.57 -21.66 8.72
CA GLN A 4 30.82 -20.23 8.58
C GLN A 4 30.23 -19.68 7.29
N HIS A 5 30.21 -20.46 6.22
CA HIS A 5 29.62 -20.09 4.93
C HIS A 5 28.08 -20.04 5.03
N LEU A 6 27.46 -20.98 5.76
CA LEU A 6 26.03 -21.00 6.05
C LEU A 6 25.64 -19.84 6.97
N LEU A 7 26.40 -19.56 8.02
CA LEU A 7 26.16 -18.42 8.91
C LEU A 7 26.26 -17.07 8.18
N HIS A 8 27.14 -16.97 7.19
CA HIS A 8 27.27 -15.75 6.38
C HIS A 8 26.05 -15.55 5.45
N ARG A 9 25.42 -16.63 4.97
CA ARG A 9 24.19 -16.58 4.16
C ARG A 9 22.97 -16.10 4.93
N PHE A 10 22.95 -16.27 6.26
CA PHE A 10 21.82 -15.88 7.12
C PHE A 10 22.00 -14.53 7.81
N LYS A 11 23.14 -13.85 7.66
CA LYS A 11 23.30 -12.50 8.19
C LYS A 11 22.46 -11.52 7.38
N PRO A 12 21.66 -10.65 8.04
CA PRO A 12 20.95 -9.59 7.36
C PRO A 12 21.93 -8.67 6.63
N ARG A 13 21.50 -8.11 5.51
CA ARG A 13 22.26 -7.04 4.87
C ARG A 13 22.39 -5.86 5.84
N ARG A 14 23.52 -5.19 5.83
CA ARG A 14 23.65 -3.89 6.46
C ARG A 14 23.00 -2.83 5.57
N PHE A 15 22.51 -1.78 6.21
CA PHE A 15 22.04 -0.60 5.49
C PHE A 15 23.19 -0.02 4.65
N GLU A 16 22.92 0.17 3.38
CA GLU A 16 23.77 0.91 2.44
C GLU A 16 22.91 2.02 1.86
N SER A 17 23.47 3.23 1.79
CA SER A 17 22.73 4.35 1.21
C SER A 17 22.24 4.02 -0.20
N SER A 18 20.93 4.08 -0.40
CA SER A 18 20.32 3.79 -1.69
C SER A 18 20.82 4.74 -2.79
N GLN A 19 21.04 4.21 -3.98
CA GLN A 19 21.35 5.02 -5.16
C GLN A 19 20.09 5.56 -5.86
N GLN A 20 18.92 5.33 -5.31
CA GLN A 20 17.68 5.86 -5.87
C GLN A 20 17.61 7.38 -5.74
N SER A 21 16.74 7.98 -6.59
CA SER A 21 16.54 9.43 -6.59
C SER A 21 16.23 9.97 -5.20
N ASP A 22 16.92 11.04 -4.80
CA ASP A 22 16.63 11.78 -3.57
C ASP A 22 15.38 12.66 -3.70
N MET A 23 14.86 12.80 -4.92
CA MET A 23 13.71 13.64 -5.22
C MET A 23 12.42 12.82 -5.16
N ILE A 24 11.78 12.83 -3.98
CA ILE A 24 10.44 12.29 -3.78
C ILE A 24 9.48 13.47 -3.70
N PRO A 25 8.67 13.69 -4.74
CA PRO A 25 7.80 14.87 -4.82
C PRO A 25 6.58 14.73 -3.90
N ILE A 26 6.15 15.85 -3.33
CA ILE A 26 4.88 15.95 -2.64
C ILE A 26 3.84 16.46 -3.62
N ARG A 27 2.88 15.62 -3.99
CA ARG A 27 1.82 15.95 -4.95
C ARG A 27 0.52 16.16 -4.24
N HIS A 28 -0.08 17.33 -4.43
CA HIS A 28 -1.39 17.63 -3.90
C HIS A 28 -2.47 17.27 -4.91
N MET A 29 -3.19 16.20 -4.61
CA MET A 29 -4.30 15.71 -5.43
C MET A 29 -5.63 16.24 -4.90
N LYS A 30 -6.52 16.63 -5.80
CA LYS A 30 -7.90 16.94 -5.49
C LYS A 30 -8.82 16.13 -6.40
N ILE A 31 -9.47 15.15 -5.81
CA ILE A 31 -10.45 14.30 -6.48
C ILE A 31 -11.80 14.60 -5.85
N ASN A 32 -12.75 15.06 -6.66
CA ASN A 32 -14.12 15.29 -6.20
C ASN A 32 -14.89 13.97 -6.23
N PHE A 33 -14.82 13.21 -5.15
CA PHE A 33 -15.54 11.95 -5.02
C PHE A 33 -17.04 12.19 -4.95
N LYS A 34 -17.80 11.47 -5.79
CA LYS A 34 -19.26 11.50 -5.84
C LYS A 34 -19.79 10.08 -5.69
N ALA A 35 -20.56 9.85 -4.62
CA ALA A 35 -21.10 8.54 -4.29
C ALA A 35 -21.88 7.91 -5.46
N GLU A 36 -22.67 8.70 -6.16
CA GLU A 36 -23.53 8.26 -7.29
C GLU A 36 -22.75 7.78 -8.51
N THR A 37 -21.48 8.18 -8.66
CA THR A 37 -20.63 7.80 -9.79
C THR A 37 -19.54 6.80 -9.44
N LEU A 38 -19.43 6.42 -8.15
CA LEU A 38 -18.55 5.32 -7.76
C LEU A 38 -19.07 3.99 -8.27
N ASN A 39 -18.25 3.27 -9.00
CA ASN A 39 -18.60 1.95 -9.50
C ASN A 39 -18.37 0.89 -8.42
N PRO A 40 -19.41 0.22 -7.88
CA PRO A 40 -19.25 -0.82 -6.86
C PRO A 40 -18.52 -2.06 -7.37
N ARG A 41 -18.31 -2.17 -8.67
CA ARG A 41 -17.59 -3.25 -9.35
C ARG A 41 -16.36 -2.72 -10.11
N PHE A 42 -15.71 -1.71 -9.58
CA PHE A 42 -14.62 -1.03 -10.27
C PHE A 42 -13.41 -1.94 -10.55
N TYR A 43 -13.19 -2.95 -9.74
CA TYR A 43 -12.09 -3.88 -9.94
C TYR A 43 -12.53 -5.06 -10.79
N LEU A 44 -12.20 -5.02 -12.09
CA LEU A 44 -12.47 -6.07 -13.08
C LEU A 44 -13.92 -6.59 -13.06
N ASN A 45 -14.88 -5.71 -12.80
CA ASN A 45 -16.30 -6.02 -12.71
C ASN A 45 -16.65 -7.09 -11.65
N SER A 46 -15.80 -7.27 -10.65
CA SER A 46 -16.03 -8.20 -9.53
C SER A 46 -16.51 -7.45 -8.30
N GLU A 47 -17.68 -7.82 -7.81
CA GLU A 47 -18.21 -7.26 -6.55
C GLU A 47 -17.34 -7.67 -5.35
N LEU A 48 -16.89 -8.92 -5.32
CA LEU A 48 -16.06 -9.47 -4.28
C LEU A 48 -14.68 -8.77 -4.19
N ALA A 49 -13.96 -8.71 -5.32
CA ALA A 49 -12.65 -8.08 -5.36
C ALA A 49 -12.74 -6.56 -5.12
N SER A 50 -13.76 -5.90 -5.68
CA SER A 50 -14.02 -4.47 -5.45
C SER A 50 -14.34 -4.16 -3.99
N ALA A 51 -15.09 -5.03 -3.31
CA ALA A 51 -15.38 -4.91 -1.88
C ALA A 51 -14.08 -4.94 -1.04
N TYR A 52 -13.15 -5.82 -1.40
CA TYR A 52 -11.85 -5.85 -0.74
C TYR A 52 -11.07 -4.53 -0.91
N PHE A 53 -10.94 -4.01 -2.13
CA PHE A 53 -10.22 -2.76 -2.36
C PHE A 53 -10.89 -1.56 -1.69
N SER A 54 -12.20 -1.50 -1.66
CA SER A 54 -12.93 -0.46 -0.92
C SER A 54 -12.69 -0.56 0.59
N SER A 55 -12.66 -1.76 1.15
CA SER A 55 -12.30 -1.98 2.56
C SER A 55 -10.83 -1.65 2.84
N LEU A 56 -9.94 -1.95 1.89
CA LEU A 56 -8.52 -1.59 1.98
C LEU A 56 -8.33 -0.08 2.06
N SER A 57 -9.09 0.71 1.30
CA SER A 57 -9.07 2.17 1.39
C SER A 57 -9.28 2.67 2.83
N ILE A 58 -10.15 2.02 3.59
CA ILE A 58 -10.41 2.36 4.99
C ILE A 58 -9.23 1.96 5.89
N PHE A 59 -8.71 0.74 5.72
CA PHE A 59 -7.57 0.25 6.50
C PHE A 59 -6.27 1.01 6.20
N LEU A 60 -6.08 1.47 4.97
CA LEU A 60 -4.90 2.25 4.57
C LEU A 60 -4.75 3.51 5.42
N THR A 61 -5.81 4.24 5.73
CA THR A 61 -5.72 5.46 6.55
C THR A 61 -5.14 5.17 7.94
N TYR A 62 -5.50 4.05 8.55
CA TYR A 62 -4.95 3.63 9.85
C TYR A 62 -3.51 3.12 9.73
N GLY A 63 -3.20 2.36 8.68
CA GLY A 63 -1.86 1.86 8.42
C GLY A 63 -0.87 2.98 8.13
N GLU A 64 -1.27 3.96 7.35
CA GLU A 64 -0.48 5.13 7.01
C GLU A 64 -0.23 6.03 8.22
N GLU A 65 -1.21 6.20 9.11
CA GLU A 65 -1.00 6.88 10.39
C GLU A 65 0.05 6.19 11.26
N LEU A 66 0.02 4.86 11.33
CA LEU A 66 1.06 4.09 12.03
C LEU A 66 2.44 4.32 11.39
N VAL A 67 2.51 4.30 10.08
CA VAL A 67 3.76 4.59 9.33
C VAL A 67 4.26 6.00 9.63
N ILE A 68 3.39 7.01 9.56
CA ILE A 68 3.72 8.41 9.83
C ILE A 68 4.26 8.57 11.26
N ASP A 69 3.56 8.07 12.25
CA ASP A 69 3.93 8.23 13.65
C ASP A 69 5.22 7.48 13.99
N THR A 70 5.37 6.27 13.45
CA THR A 70 6.56 5.45 13.65
C THR A 70 7.78 6.06 12.94
N ALA A 71 7.63 6.52 11.71
CA ALA A 71 8.67 7.19 10.95
C ALA A 71 9.11 8.50 11.64
N ARG A 72 8.15 9.29 12.10
CA ARG A 72 8.43 10.55 12.82
C ARG A 72 9.18 10.29 14.14
N TYR A 73 8.78 9.28 14.89
CA TYR A 73 9.46 8.91 16.14
C TYR A 73 10.91 8.46 15.89
N HIS A 74 11.13 7.60 14.90
CA HIS A 74 12.46 7.01 14.65
C HIS A 74 13.40 7.92 13.87
N ARG A 75 12.88 8.89 13.12
CA ARG A 75 13.68 9.83 12.32
C ARG A 75 14.77 10.51 13.13
N LYS A 76 14.49 10.90 14.34
CA LYS A 76 15.44 11.59 15.25
C LYS A 76 16.67 10.75 15.61
N PHE A 77 16.60 9.43 15.50
CA PHE A 77 17.69 8.51 15.81
C PHE A 77 18.57 8.18 14.61
N LEU A 78 18.15 8.56 13.40
CA LEU A 78 18.92 8.34 12.19
C LEU A 78 20.14 9.25 12.16
N GLN A 79 21.28 8.71 11.69
CA GLN A 79 22.52 9.48 11.52
C GLN A 79 22.70 9.92 10.06
N ASP A 80 22.20 9.16 9.10
CA ASP A 80 22.28 9.47 7.69
C ASP A 80 21.34 10.61 7.31
N ALA A 81 21.92 11.74 6.88
CA ALA A 81 21.15 12.94 6.55
C ALA A 81 20.24 12.73 5.33
N ARG A 82 20.68 11.93 4.36
CA ARG A 82 19.90 11.60 3.17
C ARG A 82 18.68 10.74 3.54
N LEU A 83 18.86 9.73 4.38
CA LEU A 83 17.75 8.91 4.87
C LEU A 83 16.75 9.74 5.67
N LYS A 84 17.20 10.67 6.49
CA LYS A 84 16.32 11.63 7.19
C LYS A 84 15.44 12.43 6.24
N GLN A 85 16.01 12.94 5.15
CA GLN A 85 15.25 13.69 4.13
C GLN A 85 14.22 12.80 3.44
N ARG A 86 14.59 11.58 3.10
CA ARG A 86 13.69 10.60 2.47
C ARG A 86 12.55 10.21 3.41
N VAL A 87 12.81 10.07 4.70
CA VAL A 87 11.77 9.85 5.72
C VAL A 87 10.80 11.03 5.81
N THR A 88 11.29 12.26 5.74
CA THR A 88 10.42 13.45 5.70
C THR A 88 9.50 13.44 4.48
N ALA A 89 10.03 13.06 3.32
CA ALA A 89 9.23 12.92 2.10
C ALA A 89 8.18 11.79 2.20
N LEU A 90 8.56 10.64 2.78
CA LEU A 90 7.63 9.55 3.08
C LEU A 90 6.46 10.05 3.93
N ILE A 91 6.74 10.71 5.03
CA ILE A 91 5.71 11.26 5.93
C ILE A 91 4.77 12.21 5.17
N GLY A 92 5.31 13.05 4.29
CA GLY A 92 4.52 13.97 3.48
C GLY A 92 3.60 13.26 2.49
N GLN A 93 4.10 12.25 1.78
CA GLN A 93 3.30 11.45 0.85
C GLN A 93 2.20 10.67 1.58
N GLU A 94 2.54 9.99 2.67
CA GLU A 94 1.59 9.21 3.47
C GLU A 94 0.47 10.07 4.06
N ALA A 95 0.78 11.28 4.51
CA ALA A 95 -0.24 12.20 5.03
C ALA A 95 -1.27 12.59 3.96
N LEU A 96 -0.84 12.77 2.72
CA LEU A 96 -1.74 13.07 1.60
C LEU A 96 -2.52 11.84 1.15
N HIS A 97 -1.90 10.66 1.13
CA HIS A 97 -2.60 9.39 0.86
C HIS A 97 -3.75 9.19 1.84
N SER A 98 -3.47 9.30 3.13
CA SER A 98 -4.47 9.15 4.20
C SER A 98 -5.62 10.14 4.03
N LYS A 99 -5.32 11.41 3.75
CA LYS A 99 -6.34 12.45 3.53
C LYS A 99 -7.26 12.11 2.34
N VAL A 100 -6.70 11.77 1.20
CA VAL A 100 -7.49 11.52 -0.02
C VAL A 100 -8.28 10.20 0.10
N HIS A 101 -7.70 9.17 0.72
CA HIS A 101 -8.44 7.93 1.04
C HIS A 101 -9.59 8.18 2.01
N GLU A 102 -9.44 9.07 2.98
CA GLU A 102 -10.55 9.42 3.86
C GLU A 102 -11.68 10.14 3.12
N GLU A 103 -11.36 10.99 2.15
CA GLU A 103 -12.37 11.59 1.26
C GLU A 103 -13.11 10.53 0.43
N LEU A 104 -12.40 9.52 -0.09
CA LEU A 104 -13.02 8.36 -0.74
C LEU A 104 -13.90 7.57 0.23
N ASN A 105 -13.43 7.33 1.46
CA ASN A 105 -14.17 6.57 2.46
C ASN A 105 -15.52 7.24 2.82
N GLU A 106 -15.57 8.56 2.90
CA GLU A 106 -16.82 9.30 3.09
C GLU A 106 -17.78 9.13 1.89
N ALA A 107 -17.27 9.17 0.67
CA ALA A 107 -18.08 8.90 -0.51
C ALA A 107 -18.56 7.43 -0.58
N LEU A 108 -17.74 6.47 -0.17
CA LEU A 108 -18.12 5.06 -0.04
C LEU A 108 -19.27 4.87 0.98
N LYS A 109 -19.22 5.59 2.09
CA LYS A 109 -20.29 5.57 3.10
C LYS A 109 -21.62 6.07 2.51
N GLU A 110 -21.60 7.15 1.77
CA GLU A 110 -22.77 7.68 1.06
C GLU A 110 -23.26 6.72 -0.04
N ALA A 111 -22.38 5.88 -0.58
CA ALA A 111 -22.70 4.84 -1.57
C ALA A 111 -23.12 3.49 -0.94
N ASP A 112 -23.55 3.48 0.32
CA ASP A 112 -23.99 2.29 1.06
C ASP A 112 -22.91 1.20 1.26
N PHE A 113 -21.65 1.57 1.23
CA PHE A 113 -20.59 0.68 1.67
C PHE A 113 -20.54 0.66 3.22
N PRO A 114 -20.35 -0.50 3.86
CA PRO A 114 -20.39 -0.60 5.33
C PRO A 114 -19.09 -0.05 5.97
N VAL A 115 -18.80 1.22 5.75
CA VAL A 115 -17.57 1.90 6.19
C VAL A 115 -17.37 1.81 7.69
N GLN A 116 -18.45 1.97 8.48
CA GLN A 116 -18.34 1.96 9.92
C GLN A 116 -17.89 0.59 10.47
N LEU A 117 -18.29 -0.50 9.85
CA LEU A 117 -17.80 -1.83 10.23
C LEU A 117 -16.29 -1.90 10.08
N PHE A 118 -15.77 -1.50 8.91
CA PHE A 118 -14.34 -1.56 8.63
C PHE A 118 -13.53 -0.54 9.46
N ARG A 119 -14.09 0.63 9.75
CA ARG A 119 -13.49 1.57 10.71
C ARG A 119 -13.36 0.94 12.09
N SER A 120 -14.41 0.29 12.58
CA SER A 120 -14.36 -0.40 13.87
C SER A 120 -13.34 -1.54 13.91
N MET A 121 -13.25 -2.32 12.83
CA MET A 121 -12.22 -3.36 12.69
C MET A 121 -10.81 -2.76 12.68
N ALA A 122 -10.57 -1.71 11.89
CA ALA A 122 -9.29 -1.03 11.80
C ALA A 122 -8.91 -0.39 13.13
N GLU A 123 -9.84 0.25 13.82
CA GLU A 123 -9.62 0.80 15.15
C GLU A 123 -9.19 -0.28 16.15
N PHE A 124 -9.85 -1.43 16.13
CA PHE A 124 -9.47 -2.56 16.97
C PHE A 124 -8.04 -3.05 16.67
N VAL A 125 -7.70 -3.24 15.39
CA VAL A 125 -6.39 -3.75 14.98
C VAL A 125 -5.28 -2.73 15.29
N PHE A 126 -5.48 -1.47 14.94
CA PHE A 126 -4.45 -0.43 15.04
C PHE A 126 -4.48 0.29 16.39
N ASN A 127 -5.59 0.89 16.80
CA ASN A 127 -5.61 1.73 18.01
C ASN A 127 -5.56 0.91 19.30
N TYR A 128 -6.21 -0.24 19.35
CA TYR A 128 -6.17 -1.15 20.49
C TYR A 128 -5.09 -2.23 20.38
N GLY A 129 -4.50 -2.46 19.22
CA GLY A 129 -3.47 -3.45 18.96
C GLY A 129 -2.11 -2.83 18.65
N PHE A 130 -1.84 -2.59 17.38
CA PHE A 130 -0.51 -2.24 16.87
C PHE A 130 0.09 -0.97 17.47
N ASN A 131 -0.72 0.07 17.67
CA ASN A 131 -0.24 1.35 18.22
C ASN A 131 0.18 1.25 19.69
N ARG A 132 -0.20 0.20 20.39
CA ARG A 132 0.18 -0.06 21.80
C ARG A 132 1.44 -0.90 21.94
N LEU A 133 1.98 -1.41 20.86
CA LEU A 133 3.20 -2.20 20.86
C LEU A 133 4.44 -1.31 21.12
N PRO A 134 5.54 -1.91 21.65
CA PRO A 134 6.80 -1.19 21.79
C PRO A 134 7.32 -0.65 20.46
N GLN A 135 8.06 0.44 20.49
CA GLN A 135 8.60 1.10 19.30
C GLN A 135 9.40 0.18 18.36
N PRO A 136 10.25 -0.74 18.85
CA PRO A 136 10.93 -1.68 17.95
C PRO A 136 9.96 -2.56 17.15
N MET A 137 8.85 -2.98 17.75
CA MET A 137 7.82 -3.77 17.06
C MET A 137 7.02 -2.92 16.07
N LYS A 138 6.73 -1.66 16.41
CA LYS A 138 6.11 -0.72 15.46
C LYS A 138 7.01 -0.47 14.26
N LEU A 139 8.31 -0.35 14.47
CA LEU A 139 9.28 -0.20 13.38
C LEU A 139 9.25 -1.41 12.43
N SER A 140 9.16 -2.61 12.98
CA SER A 140 9.00 -3.85 12.20
C SER A 140 7.69 -3.88 11.43
N LEU A 141 6.57 -3.49 12.07
CA LEU A 141 5.26 -3.40 11.42
C LEU A 141 5.25 -2.36 10.29
N MET A 142 5.84 -1.20 10.49
CA MET A 142 5.98 -0.17 9.47
C MET A 142 6.68 -0.74 8.22
N ALA A 143 7.82 -1.39 8.39
CA ALA A 143 8.54 -2.01 7.29
C ALA A 143 7.72 -3.09 6.57
N ALA A 144 6.96 -3.90 7.30
CA ALA A 144 6.10 -4.92 6.75
C ALA A 144 4.91 -4.33 5.98
N ILE A 145 4.24 -3.33 6.52
CA ILE A 145 3.12 -2.63 5.86
C ILE A 145 3.60 -2.04 4.54
N GLU A 146 4.71 -1.33 4.54
CA GLU A 146 5.31 -0.76 3.33
C GLU A 146 5.71 -1.83 2.30
N HIS A 147 6.12 -3.00 2.76
CA HIS A 147 6.37 -4.12 1.86
C HIS A 147 5.09 -4.58 1.14
N PHE A 148 3.98 -4.73 1.85
CA PHE A 148 2.72 -5.15 1.24
C PHE A 148 2.17 -4.11 0.27
N THR A 149 2.27 -2.84 0.59
CA THR A 149 1.86 -1.76 -0.34
C THR A 149 2.76 -1.71 -1.57
N ALA A 150 4.06 -1.95 -1.42
CA ALA A 150 4.99 -2.05 -2.55
C ALA A 150 4.67 -3.26 -3.47
N VAL A 151 4.30 -4.41 -2.89
CA VAL A 151 3.85 -5.58 -3.66
C VAL A 151 2.60 -5.24 -4.49
N LEU A 152 1.63 -4.60 -3.86
CA LEU A 152 0.40 -4.18 -4.52
C LEU A 152 0.67 -3.17 -5.64
N ALA A 153 1.54 -2.20 -5.39
CA ALA A 153 1.93 -1.19 -6.35
C ALA A 153 2.59 -1.81 -7.59
N GLU A 154 3.52 -2.73 -7.40
CA GLU A 154 4.17 -3.43 -8.50
C GLU A 154 3.16 -4.25 -9.32
N TYR A 155 2.28 -4.99 -8.65
CA TYR A 155 1.22 -5.73 -9.32
C TYR A 155 0.35 -4.81 -10.19
N MET A 156 -0.12 -3.70 -9.64
CA MET A 156 -0.98 -2.76 -10.36
C MET A 156 -0.28 -2.09 -11.54
N MET A 157 1.00 -1.77 -11.42
CA MET A 157 1.78 -1.22 -12.53
C MET A 157 2.02 -2.24 -13.66
N GLN A 158 2.10 -3.52 -13.34
CA GLN A 158 2.23 -4.58 -14.35
C GLN A 158 0.90 -4.95 -15.03
N HIS A 159 -0.24 -4.55 -14.47
CA HIS A 159 -1.58 -4.90 -14.93
C HIS A 159 -2.43 -3.64 -15.14
N GLU A 160 -1.94 -2.75 -16.00
CA GLU A 160 -2.58 -1.44 -16.24
C GLU A 160 -4.02 -1.56 -16.74
N GLU A 161 -4.37 -2.62 -17.45
CA GLU A 161 -5.71 -2.88 -17.95
C GLU A 161 -6.79 -2.88 -16.87
N ILE A 162 -6.43 -3.22 -15.63
CA ILE A 162 -7.35 -3.23 -14.50
C ILE A 162 -7.95 -1.83 -14.27
N PHE A 163 -7.09 -0.80 -14.27
CA PHE A 163 -7.50 0.56 -13.98
C PHE A 163 -7.92 1.35 -15.22
N PHE A 164 -7.37 1.02 -16.40
CA PHE A 164 -7.69 1.74 -17.62
C PHE A 164 -9.00 1.31 -18.27
N HIS A 165 -9.44 0.07 -18.04
CA HIS A 165 -10.61 -0.49 -18.71
C HIS A 165 -11.80 -0.80 -17.81
N SER A 166 -11.61 -0.96 -16.52
CA SER A 166 -12.69 -1.39 -15.62
C SER A 166 -13.01 -0.45 -14.46
N CYS A 167 -12.14 0.51 -14.15
CA CYS A 167 -12.36 1.51 -13.11
C CYS A 167 -13.19 2.70 -13.60
N ASP A 168 -13.97 3.28 -12.68
CA ASP A 168 -14.41 4.68 -12.84
C ASP A 168 -13.21 5.65 -12.70
N ASP A 169 -13.39 6.89 -13.15
CA ASP A 169 -12.32 7.88 -13.17
C ASP A 169 -11.79 8.24 -11.77
N GLN A 170 -12.66 8.23 -10.76
CA GLN A 170 -12.30 8.57 -9.38
C GLN A 170 -11.44 7.47 -8.75
N GLN A 171 -11.85 6.21 -8.89
CA GLN A 171 -11.10 5.06 -8.42
C GLN A 171 -9.77 4.92 -9.16
N ARG A 172 -9.79 5.15 -10.47
CA ARG A 172 -8.56 5.18 -11.27
C ARG A 172 -7.57 6.19 -10.75
N ALA A 173 -8.03 7.43 -10.55
CA ALA A 173 -7.17 8.53 -10.12
C ALA A 173 -6.49 8.24 -8.77
N ILE A 174 -7.26 7.86 -7.75
CA ILE A 174 -6.69 7.62 -6.41
C ILE A 174 -5.75 6.43 -6.40
N TRP A 175 -6.13 5.30 -7.00
CA TRP A 175 -5.30 4.10 -6.95
C TRP A 175 -4.04 4.22 -7.79
N MET A 176 -4.10 4.81 -8.97
CA MET A 176 -2.92 5.01 -9.81
C MET A 176 -1.93 6.00 -9.19
N TRP A 177 -2.42 7.10 -8.62
CA TRP A 177 -1.58 8.04 -7.89
C TRP A 177 -0.92 7.40 -6.66
N HIS A 178 -1.71 6.76 -5.82
CA HIS A 178 -1.21 6.11 -4.59
C HIS A 178 -0.14 5.06 -4.91
N MET A 179 -0.43 4.15 -5.84
CA MET A 179 0.51 3.08 -6.21
C MET A 179 1.80 3.61 -6.85
N LEU A 180 1.72 4.71 -7.61
CA LEU A 180 2.90 5.38 -8.12
C LEU A 180 3.82 5.85 -6.97
N GLU A 181 3.24 6.51 -5.99
CA GLU A 181 4.01 7.03 -4.84
C GLU A 181 4.51 5.93 -3.91
N GLU A 182 3.77 4.85 -3.73
CA GLU A 182 4.24 3.65 -3.03
C GLU A 182 5.51 3.06 -3.67
N SER A 183 5.58 3.08 -5.00
CA SER A 183 6.78 2.64 -5.72
C SER A 183 7.96 3.60 -5.56
N GLU A 184 7.69 4.89 -5.44
CA GLU A 184 8.74 5.91 -5.26
C GLU A 184 9.42 5.79 -3.89
N HIS A 185 8.70 5.39 -2.85
CA HIS A 185 9.23 5.34 -1.48
C HIS A 185 9.32 3.94 -0.86
N LYS A 186 9.18 2.90 -1.67
CA LYS A 186 9.07 1.50 -1.21
C LYS A 186 10.21 1.01 -0.31
N ASP A 187 11.39 1.62 -0.39
CA ASP A 187 12.59 1.20 0.34
C ASP A 187 12.82 1.96 1.64
N ILE A 188 12.15 3.10 1.86
CA ILE A 188 12.47 4.02 2.95
C ILE A 188 12.25 3.38 4.32
N ALA A 189 11.07 2.82 4.56
CA ALA A 189 10.75 2.21 5.86
C ALA A 189 11.68 1.02 6.18
N TYR A 190 12.00 0.23 5.17
CA TYR A 190 12.93 -0.89 5.30
C TYR A 190 14.35 -0.42 5.64
N ASP A 191 14.83 0.63 4.98
CA ASP A 191 16.13 1.23 5.24
C ASP A 191 16.22 1.80 6.67
N VAL A 192 15.16 2.44 7.16
CA VAL A 192 15.07 2.89 8.57
C VAL A 192 15.17 1.70 9.52
N PHE A 193 14.46 0.62 9.24
CA PHE A 193 14.54 -0.60 10.05
C PHE A 193 15.97 -1.18 10.05
N GLN A 194 16.60 -1.27 8.89
CA GLN A 194 17.97 -1.79 8.79
C GLN A 194 19.00 -0.91 9.53
N ASP A 195 18.86 0.41 9.42
CA ASP A 195 19.79 1.34 10.06
C ASP A 195 19.69 1.28 11.59
N LEU A 196 18.47 1.24 12.13
CA LEU A 196 18.23 1.33 13.57
C LEU A 196 18.24 0.00 14.29
N SER A 197 17.83 -1.09 13.67
CA SER A 197 17.70 -2.39 14.31
C SER A 197 18.45 -3.50 13.57
N ASN A 198 18.11 -3.71 12.32
CA ASN A 198 18.60 -4.80 11.48
C ASN A 198 18.48 -6.21 12.11
N HIS A 199 17.55 -6.41 13.04
CA HIS A 199 17.35 -7.67 13.72
C HIS A 199 16.36 -8.55 12.95
N TYR A 200 16.84 -9.64 12.35
CA TYR A 200 16.04 -10.50 11.47
C TYR A 200 14.77 -11.03 12.14
N GLY A 201 14.88 -11.58 13.36
CA GLY A 201 13.72 -12.11 14.08
C GLY A 201 12.64 -11.06 14.35
N LEU A 202 13.05 -9.83 14.68
CA LEU A 202 12.12 -8.72 14.87
C LEU A 202 11.43 -8.34 13.55
N ARG A 203 12.17 -8.34 12.44
CA ARG A 203 11.60 -8.07 11.11
C ARG A 203 10.52 -9.08 10.75
N ILE A 204 10.78 -10.35 10.97
CA ILE A 204 9.81 -11.43 10.72
C ILE A 204 8.59 -11.32 11.65
N ALA A 205 8.80 -10.93 12.90
CA ALA A 205 7.71 -10.72 13.87
C ALA A 205 6.69 -9.68 13.43
N GLY A 206 7.08 -8.67 12.67
CA GLY A 206 6.14 -7.68 12.09
C GLY A 206 5.44 -8.15 10.82
N PHE A 207 6.09 -9.01 10.05
CA PHE A 207 5.53 -9.52 8.80
C PHE A 207 4.23 -10.30 9.01
N PHE A 208 4.20 -11.25 9.94
CA PHE A 208 3.05 -12.11 10.13
C PHE A 208 1.79 -11.40 10.63
N PRO A 209 1.83 -10.51 11.61
CA PRO A 209 0.65 -9.73 11.98
C PRO A 209 0.10 -8.88 10.83
N ALA A 210 0.95 -8.25 10.04
CA ALA A 210 0.53 -7.50 8.86
C ALA A 210 -0.11 -8.42 7.80
N PHE A 211 0.51 -9.56 7.52
CA PHE A 211 -0.01 -10.57 6.61
C PHE A 211 -1.39 -11.10 7.04
N ILE A 212 -1.53 -11.46 8.31
CA ILE A 212 -2.80 -11.94 8.88
C ILE A 212 -3.87 -10.86 8.81
N THR A 213 -3.53 -9.62 9.08
CA THR A 213 -4.46 -8.49 8.97
C THR A 213 -5.04 -8.37 7.56
N ILE A 214 -4.20 -8.48 6.53
CA ILE A 214 -4.65 -8.47 5.13
C ILE A 214 -5.58 -9.65 4.83
N LEU A 215 -5.24 -10.86 5.27
CA LEU A 215 -6.09 -12.04 5.06
C LEU A 215 -7.45 -11.90 5.75
N VAL A 216 -7.47 -11.43 6.98
CA VAL A 216 -8.72 -11.19 7.72
C VAL A 216 -9.57 -10.12 7.03
N LEU A 217 -8.94 -9.05 6.56
CA LEU A 217 -9.62 -8.00 5.81
C LEU A 217 -10.25 -8.53 4.51
N ILE A 218 -9.51 -9.33 3.75
CA ILE A 218 -10.01 -9.96 2.53
C ILE A 218 -11.22 -10.84 2.84
N MET A 219 -11.12 -11.68 3.86
CA MET A 219 -12.21 -12.57 4.26
C MET A 219 -13.45 -11.79 4.70
N ALA A 220 -13.29 -10.77 5.54
CA ALA A 220 -14.40 -9.95 6.00
C ALA A 220 -15.09 -9.21 4.84
N ALA A 221 -14.32 -8.58 3.96
CA ALA A 221 -14.86 -7.83 2.82
C ALA A 221 -15.55 -8.75 1.82
N ALA A 222 -14.90 -9.83 1.42
CA ALA A 222 -15.39 -10.73 0.39
C ALA A 222 -16.65 -11.51 0.84
N CYS A 223 -16.70 -11.94 2.09
CA CYS A 223 -17.82 -12.72 2.61
C CYS A 223 -18.99 -11.85 3.06
N PHE A 224 -18.73 -10.66 3.57
CA PHE A 224 -19.77 -9.82 4.18
C PHE A 224 -20.37 -8.79 3.21
N VAL A 225 -19.55 -8.02 2.50
CA VAL A 225 -20.02 -6.83 1.75
C VAL A 225 -21.02 -7.17 0.64
N PRO A 226 -20.78 -8.17 -0.22
CA PRO A 226 -21.74 -8.48 -1.27
C PRO A 226 -23.12 -8.88 -0.75
N LEU A 227 -23.17 -9.57 0.39
CA LEU A 227 -24.41 -9.98 1.05
C LEU A 227 -25.07 -8.83 1.80
N TYR A 228 -24.28 -7.95 2.40
CA TYR A 228 -24.77 -6.73 3.06
C TYR A 228 -25.45 -5.78 2.06
N ARG A 229 -24.78 -5.52 0.93
CA ARG A 229 -25.31 -4.63 -0.12
C ARG A 229 -26.53 -5.18 -0.83
N ARG A 230 -26.54 -6.48 -1.05
CA ARG A 230 -27.61 -7.21 -1.75
C ARG A 230 -27.96 -8.50 -1.02
N PRO A 231 -28.81 -8.46 0.01
CA PRO A 231 -29.17 -9.67 0.77
C PRO A 231 -29.71 -10.80 -0.09
N LYS A 232 -30.34 -10.48 -1.24
CA LYS A 232 -30.80 -11.47 -2.21
C LYS A 232 -29.68 -12.31 -2.82
N ASN A 233 -28.44 -11.85 -2.75
CA ASN A 233 -27.28 -12.64 -3.20
C ASN A 233 -27.18 -13.98 -2.47
N LEU A 234 -27.62 -14.04 -1.21
CA LEU A 234 -27.61 -15.28 -0.42
C LEU A 234 -28.32 -16.45 -1.12
N ILE A 235 -29.39 -16.16 -1.85
CA ILE A 235 -30.18 -17.14 -2.59
C ILE A 235 -30.02 -17.04 -4.09
N SER A 236 -29.08 -16.24 -4.59
CA SER A 236 -28.84 -16.04 -6.01
C SER A 236 -27.82 -17.04 -6.56
N PHE A 237 -28.25 -17.87 -7.48
CA PHE A 237 -27.38 -18.80 -8.19
C PHE A 237 -26.27 -18.05 -8.97
N ASN A 238 -26.62 -16.95 -9.63
CA ASN A 238 -25.65 -16.14 -10.39
C ASN A 238 -24.56 -15.55 -9.49
N TYR A 239 -24.91 -15.09 -8.28
CA TYR A 239 -23.95 -14.60 -7.31
C TYR A 239 -22.96 -15.71 -6.92
N TRP A 240 -23.44 -16.85 -6.46
CA TRP A 240 -22.59 -17.95 -6.02
C TRP A 240 -21.73 -18.53 -7.15
N ARG A 241 -22.23 -18.49 -8.36
CA ARG A 241 -21.45 -18.87 -9.55
C ARG A 241 -20.28 -17.91 -9.82
N SER A 242 -20.42 -16.62 -9.50
CA SER A 242 -19.38 -15.59 -9.69
C SER A 242 -18.32 -15.59 -8.59
N VAL A 243 -18.58 -16.17 -7.43
CA VAL A 243 -17.67 -16.15 -6.27
C VAL A 243 -16.30 -16.77 -6.58
N PRO A 244 -16.16 -17.94 -7.22
CA PRO A 244 -14.86 -18.49 -7.56
C PRO A 244 -14.01 -17.56 -8.44
N GLU A 245 -14.61 -16.85 -9.38
CA GLU A 245 -13.91 -15.89 -10.23
C GLU A 245 -13.36 -14.74 -9.41
N GLY A 246 -14.14 -14.18 -8.48
CA GLY A 246 -13.70 -13.14 -7.57
C GLY A 246 -12.50 -13.57 -6.70
N TRP A 247 -12.53 -14.79 -6.17
CA TRP A 247 -11.40 -15.35 -5.42
C TRP A 247 -10.17 -15.55 -6.30
N GLN A 248 -10.31 -15.92 -7.55
CA GLN A 248 -9.20 -16.03 -8.49
C GLN A 248 -8.57 -14.67 -8.80
N LEU A 249 -9.34 -13.59 -8.81
CA LEU A 249 -8.80 -12.24 -8.99
C LEU A 249 -7.91 -11.78 -7.82
N LEU A 250 -8.08 -12.36 -6.64
CA LEU A 250 -7.24 -12.10 -5.47
C LEU A 250 -6.13 -13.13 -5.29
N PHE A 251 -6.44 -14.41 -5.37
CA PHE A 251 -5.53 -15.51 -5.03
C PHE A 251 -5.10 -16.39 -6.19
N GLY A 252 -5.57 -16.15 -7.41
CA GLY A 252 -5.15 -16.93 -8.57
C GLY A 252 -3.66 -16.82 -8.83
N LEU A 253 -2.99 -17.95 -9.08
CA LEU A 253 -1.53 -17.99 -9.24
C LEU A 253 -1.04 -17.29 -10.52
N LYS A 254 -1.90 -17.15 -11.52
CA LYS A 254 -1.52 -16.53 -12.80
C LYS A 254 -1.81 -15.04 -12.85
N LYS A 255 -2.97 -14.60 -12.35
CA LYS A 255 -3.48 -13.23 -12.50
C LYS A 255 -3.99 -12.60 -11.22
N GLY A 256 -4.07 -13.35 -10.13
CA GLY A 256 -4.54 -12.83 -8.85
C GLY A 256 -3.55 -11.85 -8.23
N VAL A 257 -4.06 -10.80 -7.62
CA VAL A 257 -3.23 -9.74 -6.99
C VAL A 257 -2.18 -10.33 -6.07
N TYR A 258 -2.61 -11.13 -5.12
CA TYR A 258 -1.72 -11.76 -4.13
C TYR A 258 -1.24 -13.13 -4.57
N GLY A 259 -2.07 -13.88 -5.27
CA GLY A 259 -1.70 -15.22 -5.75
C GLY A 259 -0.55 -15.19 -6.75
N SER A 260 -0.57 -14.27 -7.72
CA SER A 260 0.55 -14.13 -8.68
C SER A 260 1.77 -13.44 -8.09
N SER A 261 1.61 -12.70 -7.00
CA SER A 261 2.68 -11.96 -6.32
C SER A 261 3.28 -12.73 -5.13
N TRP A 262 2.96 -14.00 -4.94
CA TRP A 262 3.38 -14.75 -3.76
C TRP A 262 4.90 -14.80 -3.56
N LYS A 263 5.68 -14.87 -4.64
CA LYS A 263 7.14 -14.85 -4.57
C LYS A 263 7.66 -13.52 -4.03
N HIS A 264 7.08 -12.42 -4.46
CA HIS A 264 7.42 -11.08 -3.98
C HIS A 264 7.01 -10.92 -2.51
N ILE A 265 5.81 -11.35 -2.13
CA ILE A 265 5.34 -11.32 -0.74
C ILE A 265 6.32 -12.03 0.18
N PHE A 266 6.62 -13.31 -0.11
CA PHE A 266 7.44 -14.16 0.76
C PHE A 266 8.94 -13.94 0.62
N ALA A 267 9.41 -13.21 -0.40
CA ALA A 267 10.80 -12.78 -0.50
C ALA A 267 11.25 -11.99 0.74
N TYR A 268 10.33 -11.28 1.38
CA TYR A 268 10.58 -10.54 2.63
C TYR A 268 11.13 -11.42 3.76
N LEU A 269 10.80 -12.69 3.76
CA LEU A 269 11.27 -13.67 4.77
C LEU A 269 12.72 -14.10 4.55
N HIS A 270 13.32 -13.78 3.41
CA HIS A 270 14.72 -14.10 3.19
C HIS A 270 15.62 -13.16 4.02
N PRO A 271 16.63 -13.70 4.74
CA PRO A 271 17.48 -12.89 5.63
C PRO A 271 18.15 -11.70 4.94
N ARG A 272 18.50 -11.86 3.67
CA ARG A 272 19.18 -10.83 2.86
C ARG A 272 18.25 -10.03 1.95
N PHE A 273 16.96 -10.10 2.19
CA PHE A 273 15.99 -9.34 1.41
C PHE A 273 16.22 -7.83 1.51
N HIS A 274 16.01 -7.15 0.39
CA HIS A 274 15.86 -5.70 0.31
C HIS A 274 14.79 -5.35 -0.73
N PRO A 275 13.93 -4.32 -0.49
CA PRO A 275 12.89 -3.93 -1.45
C PRO A 275 13.41 -3.63 -2.86
N ASN A 276 14.63 -3.12 -2.98
CA ASN A 276 15.25 -2.80 -4.27
C ASN A 276 15.78 -4.03 -5.02
N ASP A 277 15.70 -5.23 -4.46
CA ASP A 277 15.96 -6.48 -5.19
C ASP A 277 14.91 -6.70 -6.30
N PHE A 278 13.73 -6.11 -6.14
CA PHE A 278 12.69 -6.00 -7.16
C PHE A 278 12.84 -4.66 -7.87
N ASP A 279 13.60 -4.66 -8.96
CA ASP A 279 13.85 -3.44 -9.74
C ASP A 279 12.60 -3.06 -10.54
N THR A 280 11.95 -1.98 -10.11
CA THR A 280 10.76 -1.42 -10.75
C THR A 280 11.04 -0.11 -11.48
N THR A 281 12.30 0.28 -11.62
CA THR A 281 12.71 1.60 -12.15
C THR A 281 12.13 1.87 -13.54
N ALA A 282 12.22 0.91 -14.46
CA ALA A 282 11.71 1.07 -15.83
C ALA A 282 10.18 1.24 -15.85
N HIS A 283 9.45 0.45 -15.07
CA HIS A 283 7.99 0.57 -14.93
C HIS A 283 7.61 1.89 -14.29
N LEU A 284 8.30 2.31 -13.25
CA LEU A 284 8.05 3.56 -12.55
C LEU A 284 8.22 4.76 -13.48
N GLU A 285 9.30 4.83 -14.25
CA GLU A 285 9.54 5.91 -15.22
C GLU A 285 8.50 5.92 -16.34
N TYR A 286 8.10 4.76 -16.84
CA TYR A 286 7.02 4.64 -17.83
C TYR A 286 5.71 5.20 -17.30
N TYR A 287 5.31 4.83 -16.06
CA TYR A 287 4.08 5.31 -15.45
C TYR A 287 4.13 6.78 -15.08
N LYS A 288 5.27 7.29 -14.62
CA LYS A 288 5.45 8.73 -14.39
C LYS A 288 5.13 9.53 -15.67
N THR A 289 5.68 9.11 -16.79
CA THR A 289 5.40 9.76 -18.08
C THR A 289 3.92 9.71 -18.44
N ARG A 290 3.31 8.54 -18.29
CA ARG A 290 1.90 8.32 -18.68
C ARG A 290 0.90 9.01 -17.76
N LEU A 291 1.18 9.04 -16.46
CA LEU A 291 0.25 9.58 -15.46
C LEU A 291 0.43 11.09 -15.24
N LEU A 292 1.66 11.57 -15.28
CA LEU A 292 2.03 12.91 -14.83
C LEU A 292 2.22 13.93 -15.92
N ASP A 293 2.10 13.56 -17.21
CA ASP A 293 2.20 14.53 -18.31
C ASP A 293 1.21 15.68 -18.09
N PRO A 294 1.67 16.96 -18.08
CA PRO A 294 0.80 18.10 -17.78
C PRO A 294 -0.38 18.29 -18.74
N LYS A 295 -0.25 17.80 -19.98
CA LYS A 295 -1.27 17.96 -21.03
C LYS A 295 -2.15 16.72 -21.17
N ASN A 296 -1.56 15.54 -21.16
CA ASN A 296 -2.22 14.29 -21.52
C ASN A 296 -2.19 13.24 -20.42
N GLY A 297 -1.54 13.52 -19.29
CA GLY A 297 -1.44 12.59 -18.18
C GLY A 297 -2.81 12.31 -17.54
N ILE A 298 -3.04 11.06 -17.16
CA ILE A 298 -4.31 10.64 -16.55
C ILE A 298 -4.58 11.38 -15.25
N LEU A 299 -3.53 11.69 -14.49
CA LEU A 299 -3.64 12.41 -13.22
C LEU A 299 -3.62 13.93 -13.36
N ALA A 300 -3.30 14.47 -14.54
CA ALA A 300 -3.18 15.91 -14.76
C ALA A 300 -4.42 16.71 -14.31
N PRO A 301 -5.68 16.26 -14.56
CA PRO A 301 -6.87 17.00 -14.13
C PRO A 301 -7.04 17.12 -12.61
N TYR A 302 -6.36 16.26 -11.84
CA TYR A 302 -6.55 16.16 -10.39
C TYR A 302 -5.45 16.84 -9.57
N PHE A 303 -4.38 17.33 -10.22
CA PHE A 303 -3.36 18.11 -9.52
C PHE A 303 -3.89 19.49 -9.13
N VAL A 304 -3.61 19.88 -7.87
CA VAL A 304 -3.74 21.28 -7.47
C VAL A 304 -2.59 22.06 -8.12
N LYS A 305 -2.86 23.26 -8.62
CA LYS A 305 -1.95 24.05 -9.48
C LYS A 305 -0.58 24.37 -8.88
N GLU A 306 -0.42 24.23 -7.58
CA GLU A 306 0.86 24.43 -6.90
C GLU A 306 1.52 23.08 -6.60
N PHE A 307 2.48 22.75 -7.43
CA PHE A 307 3.37 21.62 -7.22
C PHE A 307 4.45 22.02 -6.23
N THR A 308 4.42 21.47 -5.02
CA THR A 308 5.50 21.66 -4.07
C THR A 308 6.54 20.56 -4.31
N PRO A 309 7.75 20.88 -4.80
CA PRO A 309 8.81 19.89 -4.88
C PRO A 309 9.10 19.33 -3.48
N ALA A 310 9.48 18.06 -3.42
CA ALA A 310 9.93 17.46 -2.16
C ALA A 310 11.02 18.36 -1.54
N LEU A 311 10.97 18.52 -0.23
CA LEU A 311 11.97 19.27 0.53
C LEU A 311 13.33 18.56 0.45
N THR A 312 13.98 18.63 -0.70
CA THR A 312 15.34 18.14 -0.91
C THR A 312 16.40 19.18 -0.68
N GLN A 313 15.99 20.41 -0.42
CA GLN A 313 16.89 21.48 -0.03
C GLN A 313 16.68 21.82 1.45
N VAL A 314 17.31 21.05 2.32
CA VAL A 314 17.74 21.64 3.58
C VAL A 314 19.02 22.38 3.24
N ALA A 315 18.94 23.70 3.31
CA ALA A 315 20.11 24.56 3.28
C ALA A 315 21.19 24.01 4.20
N SER A 316 22.39 23.94 3.67
CA SER A 316 23.67 23.75 4.35
C SER A 316 23.78 24.49 5.67
#